data_d6ca99f3afcbe1401b43904d27a45016
#
_entry.id   d6ca99f3afcbe1401b43904d27a45016
#
_cell.length_a   1.000
_cell.length_b   1.000
_cell.length_c   1.000
_cell.angle_alpha   90.00
_cell.angle_beta   90.00
_cell.angle_gamma   90.00
#
_symmetry.space_group_name_H-M   'P 1'
#
loop_
_entity.id
_entity.type
_entity.pdbx_description
1 polymer ?
#
loop_
_entity_poly.entity_id
_entity_poly.type
_entity_poly.pdbx_seq_one_letter_code
_entity_poly.pdbx_strand_id
1 'polypeptide(L)'
;AEAIRYGVEHFRRYRGRCMGAVVWQLNDIWPVASWASIDYYGRWKALHYAEKKMFAPILLSCEETGELSERPFCIAERKKPIEKSVRFHVANETWKEFTGSIEWELRTPDAVVVESGILSVTAPSFDGVFLEKIDFSDKDERDVYVSYRLRNEENAVVSEGTTLFTPPKHFKFENPELSFTMEGKKITVSSKGYAKSVEIVALDGDVRFSDNYFDLNGDSKTVEIVEGNAASFKVRSVYDIR
;
A
#
# COMPACT_ATOMS: atom_id res chain seq x y z
N ALA A 1 5.06 -9.40 -1.84
CA ALA A 1 4.30 -8.30 -2.47
C ALA A 1 4.94 -6.94 -2.18
N GLU A 2 5.13 -6.56 -0.91
CA GLU A 2 5.67 -5.24 -0.52
C GLU A 2 7.01 -4.91 -1.18
N ALA A 3 7.97 -5.83 -1.19
CA ALA A 3 9.29 -5.57 -1.80
C ALA A 3 9.20 -5.33 -3.32
N ILE A 4 8.34 -6.07 -4.02
CA ILE A 4 8.12 -5.88 -5.47
C ILE A 4 7.41 -4.56 -5.72
N ARG A 5 6.35 -4.26 -4.95
CA ARG A 5 5.63 -2.99 -5.02
C ARG A 5 6.59 -1.81 -4.85
N TYR A 6 7.39 -1.81 -3.80
CA TYR A 6 8.34 -0.73 -3.54
C TYR A 6 9.37 -0.57 -4.66
N GLY A 7 9.88 -1.68 -5.20
CA GLY A 7 10.80 -1.67 -6.33
C GLY A 7 10.18 -1.05 -7.59
N VAL A 8 8.95 -1.41 -7.94
CA VAL A 8 8.24 -0.84 -9.10
C VAL A 8 7.93 0.65 -8.86
N GLU A 9 7.47 1.01 -7.68
CA GLU A 9 7.26 2.41 -7.31
C GLU A 9 8.56 3.23 -7.41
N HIS A 10 9.69 2.66 -6.95
CA HIS A 10 11.01 3.27 -7.11
C HIS A 10 11.33 3.50 -8.59
N PHE A 11 11.14 2.52 -9.48
CA PHE A 11 11.39 2.68 -10.90
C PHE A 11 10.50 3.77 -11.52
N ARG A 12 9.24 3.85 -11.11
CA ARG A 12 8.30 4.89 -11.57
C ARG A 12 8.68 6.29 -11.08
N ARG A 13 9.24 6.42 -9.87
CA ARG A 13 9.79 7.69 -9.36
C ARG A 13 10.99 8.19 -10.19
N TYR A 14 11.74 7.28 -10.80
CA TYR A 14 12.93 7.58 -11.60
C TYR A 14 12.68 7.40 -13.11
N ARG A 15 11.49 7.79 -13.54
CA ARG A 15 11.15 7.85 -14.97
C ARG A 15 12.20 8.66 -15.75
N GLY A 16 12.50 8.22 -16.99
CA GLY A 16 13.59 8.75 -17.80
C GLY A 16 14.91 7.98 -17.62
N ARG A 17 15.20 7.51 -16.40
CA ARG A 17 16.30 6.58 -16.14
C ARG A 17 15.84 5.12 -16.20
N CYS A 18 14.67 4.83 -15.64
CA CYS A 18 14.02 3.52 -15.73
C CYS A 18 12.62 3.70 -16.36
N MET A 19 12.37 3.02 -17.47
CA MET A 19 11.15 3.21 -18.27
C MET A 19 10.14 2.07 -18.15
N GLY A 20 10.38 1.12 -17.27
CA GLY A 20 9.44 0.02 -17.06
C GLY A 20 9.96 -1.01 -16.06
N ALA A 21 9.06 -1.90 -15.66
CA ALA A 21 9.37 -3.05 -14.83
C ALA A 21 8.60 -4.27 -15.35
N VAL A 22 9.26 -5.42 -15.35
CA VAL A 22 8.64 -6.70 -15.70
C VAL A 22 8.64 -7.58 -14.45
N VAL A 23 7.46 -8.04 -14.07
CA VAL A 23 7.30 -8.95 -12.93
C VAL A 23 7.34 -10.39 -13.45
N TRP A 24 8.26 -11.17 -12.96
CA TRP A 24 8.32 -12.60 -13.20
C TRP A 24 7.71 -13.33 -11.99
N GLN A 25 6.62 -14.03 -12.18
CA GLN A 25 5.81 -14.20 -13.38
C GLN A 25 4.34 -14.00 -13.04
N LEU A 26 3.49 -13.81 -14.06
CA LEU A 26 2.07 -13.56 -13.86
C LEU A 26 1.36 -14.75 -13.21
N ASN A 27 1.52 -15.97 -13.76
CA ASN A 27 0.78 -17.15 -13.27
C ASN A 27 1.64 -18.40 -13.20
N ASP A 28 1.24 -19.32 -12.33
CA ASP A 28 1.80 -20.66 -12.25
C ASP A 28 1.25 -21.57 -13.37
N ILE A 29 2.10 -22.49 -13.84
CA ILE A 29 1.73 -23.52 -14.82
C ILE A 29 1.52 -24.90 -14.18
N TRP A 30 1.77 -25.04 -12.90
CA TRP A 30 1.56 -26.22 -12.09
C TRP A 30 1.36 -25.84 -10.61
N PRO A 31 0.72 -26.69 -9.76
CA PRO A 31 0.50 -26.39 -8.36
C PRO A 31 1.82 -26.36 -7.59
N VAL A 32 2.28 -25.17 -7.19
CA VAL A 32 3.56 -24.98 -6.48
C VAL A 32 3.54 -23.70 -5.65
N ALA A 33 4.37 -23.62 -4.63
CA ALA A 33 4.69 -22.35 -3.98
C ALA A 33 5.70 -21.61 -4.84
N SER A 34 5.33 -20.43 -5.33
CA SER A 34 6.13 -19.65 -6.27
C SER A 34 5.98 -18.14 -6.08
N TRP A 35 6.76 -17.39 -6.84
CA TRP A 35 6.68 -15.93 -6.97
C TRP A 35 5.57 -15.42 -7.91
N ALA A 36 4.83 -16.31 -8.61
CA ALA A 36 3.74 -15.89 -9.47
C ALA A 36 2.67 -15.10 -8.70
N SER A 37 2.04 -14.12 -9.36
CA SER A 37 0.98 -13.32 -8.77
C SER A 37 -0.39 -14.00 -8.80
N ILE A 38 -0.59 -14.96 -9.72
CA ILE A 38 -1.78 -15.80 -9.84
C ILE A 38 -1.34 -17.26 -9.69
N ASP A 39 -2.02 -18.03 -8.85
CA ASP A 39 -1.67 -19.44 -8.68
C ASP A 39 -2.22 -20.32 -9.82
N TYR A 40 -1.84 -21.61 -9.81
CA TYR A 40 -2.27 -22.58 -10.82
C TYR A 40 -3.80 -22.70 -10.97
N TYR A 41 -4.55 -22.49 -9.88
CA TYR A 41 -6.01 -22.57 -9.88
C TYR A 41 -6.69 -21.25 -10.25
N GLY A 42 -5.91 -20.23 -10.62
CA GLY A 42 -6.41 -18.91 -11.00
C GLY A 42 -6.74 -17.99 -9.82
N ARG A 43 -6.31 -18.33 -8.59
CA ARG A 43 -6.52 -17.49 -7.41
C ARG A 43 -5.50 -16.36 -7.38
N TRP A 44 -5.96 -15.17 -7.08
CA TRP A 44 -5.13 -13.98 -6.98
C TRP A 44 -4.40 -13.94 -5.64
N LYS A 45 -3.07 -13.90 -5.67
CA LYS A 45 -2.23 -13.75 -4.50
C LYS A 45 -2.06 -12.27 -4.12
N ALA A 46 -1.50 -11.99 -2.95
CA ALA A 46 -1.21 -10.63 -2.48
C ALA A 46 -0.46 -9.78 -3.52
N LEU A 47 0.46 -10.37 -4.27
CA LEU A 47 1.21 -9.66 -5.30
C LEU A 47 0.29 -9.15 -6.42
N HIS A 48 -0.72 -9.90 -6.84
CA HIS A 48 -1.63 -9.49 -7.91
C HIS A 48 -2.47 -8.25 -7.54
N TYR A 49 -2.92 -8.18 -6.27
CA TYR A 49 -3.58 -6.96 -5.76
C TYR A 49 -2.61 -5.78 -5.64
N ALA A 50 -1.34 -6.04 -5.30
CA ALA A 50 -0.32 -5.00 -5.31
C ALA A 50 -0.01 -4.51 -6.73
N GLU A 51 0.05 -5.42 -7.73
CA GLU A 51 0.25 -5.08 -9.15
C GLU A 51 -0.83 -4.13 -9.66
N LYS A 52 -2.09 -4.36 -9.31
CA LYS A 52 -3.19 -3.47 -9.66
C LYS A 52 -2.94 -2.01 -9.21
N LYS A 53 -2.34 -1.84 -8.01
CA LYS A 53 -2.05 -0.53 -7.43
C LYS A 53 -0.76 0.07 -8.02
N MET A 54 0.35 -0.69 -8.01
CA MET A 54 1.65 -0.18 -8.44
C MET A 54 1.76 0.10 -9.95
N PHE A 55 0.87 -0.48 -10.76
CA PHE A 55 0.76 -0.20 -12.20
C PHE A 55 -0.43 0.70 -12.55
N ALA A 56 -1.10 1.29 -11.57
CA ALA A 56 -2.17 2.25 -11.86
C ALA A 56 -1.66 3.43 -12.69
N PRO A 57 -2.45 3.95 -13.67
CA PRO A 57 -2.02 5.05 -14.52
C PRO A 57 -1.61 6.31 -13.76
N ILE A 58 -2.33 6.65 -12.71
CA ILE A 58 -1.95 7.69 -11.74
C ILE A 58 -1.56 6.99 -10.44
N LEU A 59 -0.34 7.23 -9.98
CA LEU A 59 0.17 6.59 -8.76
C LEU A 59 0.79 7.62 -7.83
N LEU A 60 0.29 7.68 -6.59
CA LEU A 60 0.96 8.30 -5.47
C LEU A 60 1.85 7.27 -4.79
N SER A 61 3.13 7.55 -4.66
CA SER A 61 4.08 6.76 -3.90
C SER A 61 4.88 7.61 -2.92
N CYS A 62 5.38 6.99 -1.86
CA CYS A 62 6.25 7.64 -0.90
C CYS A 62 7.68 7.13 -1.07
N GLU A 63 8.64 8.04 -1.19
CA GLU A 63 10.07 7.70 -1.14
C GLU A 63 10.46 7.49 0.31
N GLU A 64 10.96 6.30 0.61
CA GLU A 64 11.52 5.95 1.90
C GLU A 64 13.05 6.00 1.80
N THR A 65 13.72 6.50 2.84
CA THR A 65 15.17 6.62 2.89
C THR A 65 15.75 5.90 4.11
N GLY A 66 17.06 5.62 4.06
CA GLY A 66 17.76 4.98 5.16
C GLY A 66 17.62 3.46 5.20
N GLU A 67 17.56 2.88 6.39
CA GLU A 67 17.61 1.42 6.60
C GLU A 67 16.46 0.66 5.92
N LEU A 68 15.31 1.28 5.72
CA LEU A 68 14.17 0.61 5.10
C LEU A 68 14.39 0.30 3.63
N SER A 69 14.99 1.23 2.88
CA SER A 69 15.21 1.12 1.44
C SER A 69 16.66 0.79 1.07
N GLU A 70 17.61 1.09 1.93
CA GLU A 70 19.05 0.95 1.68
C GLU A 70 19.69 -0.05 2.65
N ARG A 71 19.01 -1.15 2.94
CA ARG A 71 19.51 -2.17 3.87
C ARG A 71 20.81 -2.76 3.35
N PRO A 72 21.91 -2.76 4.14
CA PRO A 72 23.17 -3.31 3.70
C PRO A 72 23.04 -4.81 3.41
N PHE A 73 23.64 -5.24 2.31
CA PHE A 73 23.67 -6.65 1.90
C PHE A 73 24.54 -7.50 2.82
N CYS A 74 25.55 -6.89 3.45
CA CYS A 74 26.54 -7.56 4.29
C CYS A 74 26.35 -7.20 5.77
N ILE A 75 26.39 -8.20 6.65
CA ILE A 75 26.28 -8.03 8.11
C ILE A 75 27.39 -7.14 8.68
N ALA A 76 28.55 -7.07 8.00
CA ALA A 76 29.70 -6.25 8.41
C ALA A 76 29.52 -4.76 8.06
N GLU A 77 28.57 -4.39 7.20
CA GLU A 77 28.30 -3.00 6.88
C GLU A 77 27.52 -2.33 8.01
N ARG A 78 27.90 -1.06 8.29
CA ARG A 78 27.15 -0.25 9.25
C ARG A 78 25.73 -0.03 8.76
N LYS A 79 24.76 -0.27 9.61
CA LYS A 79 23.36 0.08 9.36
C LYS A 79 23.25 1.59 9.12
N LYS A 80 22.58 1.98 8.04
CA LYS A 80 22.21 3.38 7.83
C LYS A 80 21.13 3.76 8.84
N PRO A 81 21.17 4.96 9.41
CA PRO A 81 20.12 5.42 10.30
C PRO A 81 18.79 5.48 9.54
N ILE A 82 17.70 5.17 10.25
CA ILE A 82 16.35 5.38 9.73
C ILE A 82 16.13 6.89 9.61
N GLU A 83 15.75 7.35 8.42
CA GLU A 83 15.32 8.72 8.23
C GLU A 83 13.80 8.79 8.36
N LYS A 84 13.32 9.47 9.39
CA LYS A 84 11.89 9.65 9.65
C LYS A 84 11.36 10.83 8.85
N SER A 85 11.23 10.62 7.56
CA SER A 85 10.71 11.61 6.61
C SER A 85 9.88 10.93 5.54
N VAL A 86 9.01 11.69 4.89
CA VAL A 86 8.28 11.27 3.70
C VAL A 86 8.52 12.25 2.57
N ARG A 87 8.69 11.73 1.37
CA ARG A 87 8.74 12.51 0.15
C ARG A 87 7.78 11.89 -0.85
N PHE A 88 6.68 12.56 -1.09
CA PHE A 88 5.68 12.07 -2.02
C PHE A 88 6.09 12.26 -3.46
N HIS A 89 5.68 11.34 -4.30
CA HIS A 89 5.84 11.39 -5.75
C HIS A 89 4.55 10.96 -6.42
N VAL A 90 4.09 11.74 -7.39
CA VAL A 90 2.96 11.40 -8.25
C VAL A 90 3.49 11.07 -9.64
N ALA A 91 3.30 9.82 -10.07
CA ALA A 91 3.57 9.38 -11.44
C ALA A 91 2.28 9.44 -12.26
N ASN A 92 2.37 10.02 -13.45
CA ASN A 92 1.27 10.13 -14.40
C ASN A 92 1.63 9.44 -15.72
N GLU A 93 0.99 8.31 -16.00
CA GLU A 93 1.14 7.52 -17.24
C GLU A 93 -0.01 7.79 -18.23
N THR A 94 -0.69 8.94 -18.11
CA THR A 94 -1.80 9.29 -18.99
C THR A 94 -1.42 10.37 -20.00
N TRP A 95 -2.23 10.50 -21.05
CA TRP A 95 -2.07 11.52 -22.10
C TRP A 95 -2.40 12.94 -21.67
N LYS A 96 -2.93 13.12 -20.46
CA LYS A 96 -3.33 14.43 -19.93
C LYS A 96 -2.54 14.74 -18.67
N GLU A 97 -2.27 16.02 -18.45
CA GLU A 97 -1.81 16.51 -17.17
C GLU A 97 -2.81 16.11 -16.07
N PHE A 98 -2.31 15.71 -14.92
CA PHE A 98 -3.11 15.41 -13.75
C PHE A 98 -2.95 16.53 -12.72
N THR A 99 -4.05 17.09 -12.28
CA THR A 99 -4.12 18.05 -11.18
C THR A 99 -4.92 17.48 -10.03
N GLY A 100 -4.46 17.72 -8.80
CA GLY A 100 -5.12 17.19 -7.61
C GLY A 100 -4.47 17.65 -6.31
N SER A 101 -4.79 16.96 -5.23
CA SER A 101 -4.22 17.22 -3.90
C SER A 101 -3.85 15.92 -3.20
N ILE A 102 -2.78 15.99 -2.41
CA ILE A 102 -2.34 14.91 -1.52
C ILE A 102 -2.73 15.32 -0.10
N GLU A 103 -3.64 14.56 0.49
CA GLU A 103 -3.93 14.62 1.93
C GLU A 103 -2.99 13.64 2.64
N TRP A 104 -2.28 14.09 3.66
CA TRP A 104 -1.45 13.22 4.49
C TRP A 104 -1.72 13.45 5.96
N GLU A 105 -1.57 12.39 6.73
CA GLU A 105 -1.78 12.40 8.17
C GLU A 105 -0.74 11.53 8.85
N LEU A 106 -0.02 12.09 9.83
CA LEU A 106 0.79 11.35 10.78
C LEU A 106 -0.13 10.82 11.87
N ARG A 107 -0.11 9.52 12.11
CA ARG A 107 -1.02 8.83 13.01
C ARG A 107 -0.29 7.93 13.99
N THR A 108 -0.90 7.71 15.13
CA THR A 108 -0.52 6.70 16.13
C THR A 108 -1.12 5.33 15.76
N PRO A 109 -0.65 4.19 16.36
CA PRO A 109 -1.17 2.85 16.06
C PRO A 109 -2.68 2.68 16.27
N ASP A 110 -3.30 3.43 17.18
CA ASP A 110 -4.75 3.52 17.38
C ASP A 110 -5.46 4.45 16.38
N ALA A 111 -4.73 4.85 15.31
CA ALA A 111 -5.18 5.68 14.20
C ALA A 111 -5.56 7.14 14.57
N VAL A 112 -5.17 7.64 15.74
CA VAL A 112 -5.35 9.05 16.11
C VAL A 112 -4.41 9.93 15.27
N VAL A 113 -4.94 10.99 14.69
CA VAL A 113 -4.17 11.97 13.93
C VAL A 113 -3.37 12.86 14.86
N VAL A 114 -2.06 12.89 14.69
CA VAL A 114 -1.11 13.73 15.43
C VAL A 114 -0.81 15.01 14.66
N GLU A 115 -0.64 14.87 13.35
CA GLU A 115 -0.31 15.97 12.45
C GLU A 115 -0.89 15.67 11.06
N SER A 116 -1.24 16.71 10.31
CA SER A 116 -1.81 16.52 8.97
C SER A 116 -1.50 17.70 8.06
N GLY A 117 -1.62 17.48 6.76
CA GLY A 117 -1.47 18.54 5.79
C GLY A 117 -2.04 18.17 4.43
N ILE A 118 -2.12 19.18 3.57
CA ILE A 118 -2.57 19.05 2.19
C ILE A 118 -1.54 19.70 1.28
N LEU A 119 -1.14 18.98 0.23
CA LEU A 119 -0.22 19.45 -0.80
C LEU A 119 -0.93 19.45 -2.15
N SER A 120 -0.92 20.58 -2.84
CA SER A 120 -1.38 20.64 -4.23
C SER A 120 -0.34 19.98 -5.14
N VAL A 121 -0.79 19.29 -6.18
CA VAL A 121 0.08 18.62 -7.15
C VAL A 121 -0.44 18.77 -8.56
N THR A 122 0.48 19.03 -9.49
CA THR A 122 0.25 18.97 -10.93
C THR A 122 1.34 18.09 -11.54
N ALA A 123 0.97 16.94 -12.07
CA ALA A 123 1.87 15.98 -12.71
C ALA A 123 1.69 16.00 -14.23
N PRO A 124 2.75 16.35 -15.01
CA PRO A 124 2.68 16.38 -16.46
C PRO A 124 2.30 15.02 -17.06
N SER A 125 1.79 15.04 -18.30
CA SER A 125 1.52 13.83 -19.08
C SER A 125 2.78 13.01 -19.28
N PHE A 126 2.74 11.69 -19.02
CA PHE A 126 3.86 10.74 -19.14
C PHE A 126 5.10 11.15 -18.34
N ASP A 127 4.90 11.79 -17.19
CA ASP A 127 5.99 12.21 -16.31
C ASP A 127 5.61 12.02 -14.85
N GLY A 128 6.46 12.46 -13.93
CA GLY A 128 6.21 12.42 -12.50
C GLY A 128 6.80 13.61 -11.78
N VAL A 129 6.23 13.92 -10.64
CA VAL A 129 6.65 15.05 -9.81
C VAL A 129 6.90 14.62 -8.38
N PHE A 130 8.07 15.00 -7.85
CA PHE A 130 8.37 14.94 -6.43
C PHE A 130 7.87 16.19 -5.71
N LEU A 131 7.26 15.99 -4.54
CA LEU A 131 6.89 17.07 -3.63
C LEU A 131 8.04 17.33 -2.64
N GLU A 132 7.89 18.39 -1.87
CA GLU A 132 8.81 18.70 -0.78
C GLU A 132 8.81 17.59 0.29
N LYS A 133 9.98 17.39 0.89
CA LYS A 133 10.16 16.41 1.97
C LYS A 133 9.52 16.93 3.26
N ILE A 134 8.79 16.06 3.96
CA ILE A 134 8.22 16.35 5.28
C ILE A 134 9.04 15.56 6.31
N ASP A 135 9.58 16.24 7.30
CA ASP A 135 10.43 15.66 8.34
C ASP A 135 9.64 15.37 9.62
N PHE A 136 9.89 14.21 10.21
CA PHE A 136 9.30 13.74 11.48
C PHE A 136 10.40 13.25 12.43
N SER A 137 11.61 13.85 12.37
CA SER A 137 12.79 13.42 13.13
C SER A 137 12.59 13.44 14.64
N ASP A 138 11.65 14.24 15.14
CA ASP A 138 11.28 14.36 16.56
C ASP A 138 10.37 13.21 17.06
N LYS A 139 9.84 12.36 16.18
CA LYS A 139 8.92 11.27 16.54
C LYS A 139 9.65 9.95 16.80
N ASP A 140 9.01 9.02 17.51
CA ASP A 140 9.47 7.63 17.60
C ASP A 140 8.98 6.84 16.39
N GLU A 141 9.90 6.26 15.63
CA GLU A 141 9.62 5.49 14.41
C GLU A 141 8.72 4.25 14.64
N ARG A 142 8.58 3.83 15.89
CA ARG A 142 7.78 2.66 16.26
C ARG A 142 6.34 3.01 16.64
N ASP A 143 6.07 4.28 16.92
CA ASP A 143 4.83 4.77 17.51
C ASP A 143 4.00 5.64 16.54
N VAL A 144 4.52 5.88 15.33
CA VAL A 144 3.80 6.68 14.33
C VAL A 144 3.96 6.10 12.92
N TYR A 145 2.97 6.37 12.09
CA TYR A 145 2.99 6.08 10.66
C TYR A 145 2.33 7.22 9.88
N VAL A 146 2.57 7.29 8.58
CA VAL A 146 1.91 8.26 7.70
C VAL A 146 0.90 7.55 6.82
N SER A 147 -0.34 8.00 6.82
CA SER A 147 -1.35 7.67 5.82
C SER A 147 -1.46 8.80 4.80
N TYR A 148 -1.72 8.46 3.53
CA TYR A 148 -1.81 9.47 2.47
C TYR A 148 -2.81 9.06 1.39
N ARG A 149 -3.48 10.07 0.80
CA ARG A 149 -4.46 9.91 -0.28
C ARG A 149 -4.25 10.99 -1.33
N LEU A 150 -4.26 10.58 -2.59
CA LEU A 150 -4.29 11.49 -3.73
C LEU A 150 -5.72 11.63 -4.22
N ARG A 151 -6.20 12.88 -4.29
CA ARG A 151 -7.52 13.20 -4.83
C ARG A 151 -7.40 13.96 -6.14
N ASN A 152 -8.30 13.67 -7.04
CA ASN A 152 -8.46 14.46 -8.26
C ASN A 152 -9.33 15.72 -8.03
N GLU A 153 -9.57 16.49 -9.07
CA GLU A 153 -10.37 17.73 -9.00
C GLU A 153 -11.83 17.48 -8.61
N GLU A 154 -12.38 16.30 -8.87
CA GLU A 154 -13.71 15.88 -8.41
C GLU A 154 -13.73 15.35 -6.97
N ASN A 155 -12.62 15.50 -6.24
CA ASN A 155 -12.44 15.02 -4.87
C ASN A 155 -12.49 13.48 -4.72
N ALA A 156 -12.38 12.74 -5.80
CA ALA A 156 -12.30 11.28 -5.76
C ALA A 156 -10.88 10.81 -5.41
N VAL A 157 -10.76 9.78 -4.53
CA VAL A 157 -9.47 9.16 -4.22
C VAL A 157 -9.02 8.32 -5.40
N VAL A 158 -7.86 8.63 -5.97
CA VAL A 158 -7.27 7.93 -7.12
C VAL A 158 -6.09 7.05 -6.74
N SER A 159 -5.42 7.35 -5.64
CA SER A 159 -4.33 6.54 -5.09
C SER A 159 -4.21 6.77 -3.59
N GLU A 160 -3.88 5.74 -2.83
CA GLU A 160 -3.72 5.83 -1.37
C GLU A 160 -2.68 4.83 -0.86
N GLY A 161 -2.14 5.08 0.32
CA GLY A 161 -1.20 4.17 0.96
C GLY A 161 -0.83 4.59 2.38
N THR A 162 0.05 3.78 2.98
CA THR A 162 0.66 4.09 4.28
C THR A 162 2.15 3.83 4.23
N THR A 163 2.91 4.54 5.06
CA THR A 163 4.36 4.37 5.21
C THR A 163 4.71 4.27 6.70
N LEU A 164 5.51 3.25 7.04
CA LEU A 164 6.12 3.07 8.35
C LEU A 164 7.57 3.58 8.30
N PHE A 165 8.08 4.09 9.42
CA PHE A 165 9.48 4.48 9.56
C PHE A 165 10.37 3.36 10.11
N THR A 166 9.81 2.18 10.34
CA THR A 166 10.51 1.00 10.84
C THR A 166 9.98 -0.27 10.15
N PRO A 167 10.77 -1.34 10.05
CA PRO A 167 10.24 -2.62 9.59
C PRO A 167 9.01 -3.04 10.39
N PRO A 168 7.96 -3.57 9.75
CA PRO A 168 6.67 -3.88 10.42
C PRO A 168 6.81 -4.73 11.70
N LYS A 169 7.82 -5.62 11.77
CA LYS A 169 8.09 -6.44 12.97
C LYS A 169 8.50 -5.62 14.21
N HIS A 170 8.90 -4.36 14.04
CA HIS A 170 9.33 -3.48 15.12
C HIS A 170 8.31 -2.40 15.44
N PHE A 171 7.33 -2.17 14.56
CA PHE A 171 6.26 -1.22 14.77
C PHE A 171 5.32 -1.73 15.89
N LYS A 172 4.86 -0.84 16.74
CA LYS A 172 3.98 -1.16 17.87
C LYS A 172 2.51 -1.22 17.43
N PHE A 173 2.17 -2.19 16.59
CA PHE A 173 0.77 -2.40 16.23
C PHE A 173 -0.08 -2.66 17.48
N GLU A 174 -1.20 -1.99 17.59
CA GLU A 174 -2.26 -2.28 18.53
C GLU A 174 -3.32 -3.18 17.88
N ASN A 175 -4.21 -3.76 18.70
CA ASN A 175 -5.31 -4.56 18.15
C ASN A 175 -6.26 -3.65 17.35
N PRO A 176 -6.36 -3.79 16.03
CA PRO A 176 -7.20 -2.92 15.23
C PRO A 176 -8.70 -3.23 15.36
N GLU A 177 -9.09 -4.25 16.14
CA GLU A 177 -10.48 -4.68 16.33
C GLU A 177 -11.21 -4.82 14.98
N LEU A 178 -10.63 -5.61 14.08
CA LEU A 178 -11.21 -5.86 12.75
C LEU A 178 -12.58 -6.53 12.85
N SER A 179 -13.52 -6.00 12.10
CA SER A 179 -14.86 -6.58 11.90
C SER A 179 -15.28 -6.47 10.45
N PHE A 180 -16.28 -7.25 10.03
CA PHE A 180 -16.85 -7.11 8.69
C PHE A 180 -18.35 -7.35 8.69
N THR A 181 -19.01 -6.76 7.70
CA THR A 181 -20.40 -7.04 7.33
C THR A 181 -20.48 -7.42 5.87
N MET A 182 -21.51 -8.18 5.49
CA MET A 182 -21.72 -8.61 4.12
C MET A 182 -23.15 -8.30 3.67
N GLU A 183 -23.27 -7.64 2.51
CA GLU A 183 -24.54 -7.37 1.86
C GLU A 183 -24.45 -7.80 0.38
N GLY A 184 -25.10 -8.90 0.05
CA GLY A 184 -25.00 -9.49 -1.28
C GLY A 184 -23.55 -9.89 -1.60
N LYS A 185 -22.97 -9.26 -2.63
CA LYS A 185 -21.57 -9.45 -3.02
C LYS A 185 -20.62 -8.42 -2.44
N LYS A 186 -21.07 -7.53 -1.56
CA LYS A 186 -20.25 -6.48 -0.94
C LYS A 186 -19.87 -6.89 0.47
N ILE A 187 -18.57 -6.82 0.75
CA ILE A 187 -18.00 -7.01 2.08
C ILE A 187 -17.41 -5.69 2.54
N THR A 188 -17.91 -5.16 3.64
CA THR A 188 -17.39 -3.95 4.28
C THR A 188 -16.56 -4.37 5.48
N VAL A 189 -15.27 -4.12 5.45
CA VAL A 189 -14.35 -4.36 6.56
C VAL A 189 -14.10 -3.05 7.29
N SER A 190 -14.14 -3.07 8.61
CA SER A 190 -13.93 -1.92 9.48
C SER A 190 -12.86 -2.21 10.52
N SER A 191 -12.12 -1.16 10.91
CA SER A 191 -11.15 -1.20 12.01
C SER A 191 -11.36 -0.02 12.96
N LYS A 192 -10.91 -0.14 14.22
CA LYS A 192 -10.85 0.99 15.16
C LYS A 192 -9.45 1.62 15.19
N GLY A 193 -8.41 0.86 14.90
CA GLY A 193 -7.02 1.31 14.83
C GLY A 193 -6.39 0.99 13.48
N TYR A 194 -5.08 1.19 13.39
CA TYR A 194 -4.32 0.90 12.16
C TYR A 194 -4.26 -0.59 11.89
N ALA A 195 -4.80 -1.01 10.76
CA ALA A 195 -4.71 -2.37 10.26
C ALA A 195 -3.95 -2.40 8.94
N LYS A 196 -2.68 -2.86 8.97
CA LYS A 196 -1.84 -2.99 7.78
C LYS A 196 -2.12 -4.29 7.04
N SER A 197 -2.26 -4.18 5.71
CA SER A 197 -2.44 -5.30 4.78
C SER A 197 -3.59 -6.21 5.19
N VAL A 198 -4.77 -5.64 5.33
CA VAL A 198 -6.01 -6.37 5.66
C VAL A 198 -6.30 -7.37 4.56
N GLU A 199 -6.37 -8.65 4.94
CA GLU A 199 -6.70 -9.77 4.07
C GLU A 199 -8.09 -10.29 4.38
N ILE A 200 -8.90 -10.42 3.35
CA ILE A 200 -10.18 -11.13 3.38
C ILE A 200 -9.92 -12.53 2.81
N VAL A 201 -10.25 -13.56 3.60
CA VAL A 201 -10.05 -14.96 3.24
C VAL A 201 -11.42 -15.63 3.13
N ALA A 202 -11.73 -16.24 1.99
CA ALA A 202 -12.84 -17.18 1.85
C ALA A 202 -12.44 -18.51 2.48
N LEU A 203 -13.29 -19.10 3.33
CA LEU A 203 -12.99 -20.32 4.07
C LEU A 203 -13.51 -21.59 3.41
N ASP A 204 -14.48 -21.48 2.51
CA ASP A 204 -15.21 -22.59 1.93
C ASP A 204 -15.45 -22.47 0.41
N GLY A 205 -14.59 -21.70 -0.28
CA GLY A 205 -14.68 -21.53 -1.71
C GLY A 205 -13.54 -20.68 -2.27
N ASP A 206 -13.45 -20.61 -3.59
CA ASP A 206 -12.52 -19.72 -4.28
C ASP A 206 -13.24 -18.44 -4.71
N VAL A 207 -12.69 -17.29 -4.29
CA VAL A 207 -13.30 -15.98 -4.51
C VAL A 207 -12.22 -15.00 -4.98
N ARG A 208 -12.57 -14.18 -5.98
CA ARG A 208 -11.81 -13.00 -6.38
C ARG A 208 -12.51 -11.75 -5.90
N PHE A 209 -11.77 -10.89 -5.23
CA PHE A 209 -12.26 -9.62 -4.72
C PHE A 209 -11.88 -8.46 -5.63
N SER A 210 -12.64 -7.37 -5.59
CA SER A 210 -12.28 -6.12 -6.28
C SER A 210 -11.00 -5.48 -5.71
N ASP A 211 -10.72 -5.66 -4.42
CA ASP A 211 -9.46 -5.31 -3.74
C ASP A 211 -9.21 -6.28 -2.57
N ASN A 212 -7.95 -6.41 -2.16
CA ASN A 212 -7.53 -7.15 -0.97
C ASN A 212 -6.15 -6.65 -0.53
N TYR A 213 -5.70 -6.99 0.67
CA TYR A 213 -4.42 -6.55 1.22
C TYR A 213 -4.29 -5.02 1.25
N PHE A 214 -5.36 -4.34 1.64
CA PHE A 214 -5.42 -2.89 1.82
C PHE A 214 -5.17 -2.50 3.28
N ASP A 215 -4.85 -1.23 3.50
CA ASP A 215 -4.69 -0.68 4.85
C ASP A 215 -5.99 -0.01 5.32
N LEU A 216 -6.26 -0.05 6.64
CA LEU A 216 -7.32 0.71 7.30
C LEU A 216 -6.72 1.59 8.40
N ASN A 217 -7.25 2.78 8.55
CA ASN A 217 -6.76 3.82 9.45
C ASN A 217 -7.81 4.23 10.50
N GLY A 218 -8.47 3.25 11.13
CA GLY A 218 -9.62 3.49 12.01
C GLY A 218 -10.89 3.83 11.21
N ASP A 219 -10.98 3.33 9.99
CA ASP A 219 -12.06 3.57 9.03
C ASP A 219 -12.60 2.25 8.47
N SER A 220 -13.29 2.31 7.35
CA SER A 220 -13.84 1.12 6.68
C SER A 220 -13.61 1.16 5.18
N LYS A 221 -13.54 -0.05 4.58
CA LYS A 221 -13.47 -0.22 3.13
C LYS A 221 -14.43 -1.30 2.67
N THR A 222 -15.19 -1.00 1.63
CA THR A 222 -16.07 -1.95 0.97
C THR A 222 -15.38 -2.53 -0.26
N VAL A 223 -15.35 -3.85 -0.36
CA VAL A 223 -14.88 -4.61 -1.53
C VAL A 223 -16.01 -5.44 -2.10
N GLU A 224 -15.94 -5.77 -3.38
CA GLU A 224 -16.92 -6.61 -4.06
C GLU A 224 -16.32 -7.98 -4.39
N ILE A 225 -17.15 -9.03 -4.30
CA ILE A 225 -16.86 -10.33 -4.86
C ILE A 225 -17.11 -10.24 -6.38
N VAL A 226 -16.02 -10.19 -7.16
CA VAL A 226 -16.10 -10.08 -8.63
C VAL A 226 -16.28 -11.41 -9.30
N GLU A 227 -15.81 -12.51 -8.68
CA GLU A 227 -15.95 -13.87 -9.19
C GLU A 227 -15.92 -14.88 -8.04
N GLY A 228 -16.61 -16.00 -8.22
CA GLY A 228 -16.69 -17.08 -7.25
C GLY A 228 -17.78 -16.88 -6.20
N ASN A 229 -17.86 -17.84 -5.29
CA ASN A 229 -18.80 -17.83 -4.15
C ASN A 229 -18.13 -18.48 -2.94
N ALA A 230 -18.44 -17.94 -1.77
CA ALA A 230 -18.15 -18.56 -0.47
C ALA A 230 -19.26 -18.18 0.53
N ALA A 231 -19.53 -19.04 1.48
CA ALA A 231 -20.52 -18.79 2.53
C ALA A 231 -19.89 -18.21 3.80
N SER A 232 -18.58 -18.43 4.00
CA SER A 232 -17.87 -17.97 5.19
C SER A 232 -16.56 -17.28 4.86
N PHE A 233 -16.28 -16.22 5.63
CA PHE A 233 -15.10 -15.37 5.46
C PHE A 233 -14.41 -15.14 6.79
N LYS A 234 -13.12 -14.84 6.72
CA LYS A 234 -12.31 -14.36 7.82
C LYS A 234 -11.54 -13.10 7.37
N VAL A 235 -11.37 -12.15 8.27
CA VAL A 235 -10.48 -11.01 8.06
C VAL A 235 -9.31 -11.10 9.02
N ARG A 236 -8.13 -10.68 8.56
CA ARG A 236 -6.92 -10.57 9.37
C ARG A 236 -6.01 -9.47 8.82
N SER A 237 -5.04 -9.04 9.61
CA SER A 237 -4.03 -8.05 9.23
C SER A 237 -2.64 -8.52 9.65
N VAL A 238 -1.62 -7.69 9.45
CA VAL A 238 -0.26 -7.92 9.96
C VAL A 238 -0.26 -8.12 11.48
N TYR A 239 -1.19 -7.48 12.22
CA TYR A 239 -1.33 -7.67 13.66
C TYR A 239 -1.53 -9.15 14.05
N ASP A 240 -2.28 -9.91 13.26
CA ASP A 240 -2.67 -11.29 13.56
C ASP A 240 -1.58 -12.34 13.24
N ILE A 241 -0.51 -11.93 12.56
CA ILE A 241 0.56 -12.84 12.06
C ILE A 241 1.96 -12.49 12.56
N ARG A 242 2.09 -11.53 13.44
CA ARG A 242 3.37 -11.09 14.04
C ARG A 242 3.74 -11.90 15.27
#